data_2483a1ed46081c72e2f350b7b87b9f97
#
_entry.id   2483a1ed46081c72e2f350b7b87b9f97
#
_cell.length_a   1.000
_cell.length_b   1.000
_cell.length_c   1.000
_cell.angle_alpha   90.00
_cell.angle_beta   90.00
_cell.angle_gamma   90.00
#
_symmetry.space_group_name_H-M   'P 1'
#
loop_
_entity.id
_entity.type
_entity.pdbx_description
1 polymer ?
#
loop_
_entity_poly.entity_id
_entity_poly.type
_entity_poly.pdbx_seq_one_letter_code
_entity_poly.pdbx_strand_id
1 'polypeptide(L)'
;MANFLEELYYGNIDPQARGYRKGSYNFKVSQNINELEEKLTERLGGEDKALFLDFCNAYGELMGETGLDSFLVGFRLGAKMIFDTFCSDDAPFESYLKD
;
A
#
# COMPACT_ATOMS: atom_id res chain seq x y z
N MET A 1 -16.78 -2.29 21.58
CA MET A 1 -15.85 -2.00 20.50
C MET A 1 -14.55 -1.43 21.06
N ALA A 2 -13.44 -1.99 20.67
CA ALA A 2 -12.16 -1.53 21.18
C ALA A 2 -11.83 -0.12 20.69
N ASN A 3 -11.16 0.64 21.54
CA ASN A 3 -10.70 1.97 21.21
C ASN A 3 -9.53 1.87 20.23
N PHE A 4 -9.50 2.73 19.20
CA PHE A 4 -8.44 2.73 18.21
C PHE A 4 -7.05 2.89 18.83
N LEU A 5 -6.90 3.81 19.77
CA LEU A 5 -5.61 4.05 20.42
C LEU A 5 -5.17 2.85 21.25
N GLU A 6 -6.11 2.17 21.88
CA GLU A 6 -5.84 0.97 22.64
C GLU A 6 -5.34 -0.14 21.72
N GLU A 7 -6.01 -0.32 20.60
CA GLU A 7 -5.60 -1.32 19.60
C GLU A 7 -4.23 -1.00 19.03
N LEU A 8 -3.94 0.27 18.77
CA LEU A 8 -2.64 0.71 18.29
C LEU A 8 -1.55 0.41 19.32
N TYR A 9 -1.82 0.71 20.58
CA TYR A 9 -0.86 0.48 21.66
C TYR A 9 -0.49 -0.99 21.79
N TYR A 10 -1.47 -1.86 21.68
CA TYR A 10 -1.23 -3.30 21.80
C TYR A 10 -0.71 -3.96 20.52
N GLY A 11 -0.44 -3.18 19.48
CA GLY A 11 0.13 -3.70 18.25
C GLY A 11 -0.85 -4.45 17.37
N ASN A 12 -2.14 -4.24 17.58
CA ASN A 12 -3.17 -4.92 16.80
C ASN A 12 -3.51 -4.20 15.49
N ILE A 13 -2.86 -3.07 15.25
CA ILE A 13 -3.00 -2.34 14.00
C ILE A 13 -1.63 -2.31 13.34
N ASP A 14 -1.50 -3.04 12.24
CA ASP A 14 -0.25 -3.14 11.48
C ASP A 14 -0.52 -2.83 10.02
N PRO A 15 -0.09 -1.64 9.54
CA PRO A 15 -0.32 -1.27 8.14
C PRO A 15 0.34 -2.19 7.13
N GLN A 16 1.39 -2.91 7.51
CA GLN A 16 2.06 -3.86 6.63
C GLN A 16 1.34 -5.20 6.54
N ALA A 17 0.64 -5.58 7.59
CA ALA A 17 0.00 -6.89 7.68
C ALA A 17 -1.34 -6.89 6.95
N ARG A 18 -1.32 -6.40 5.72
CA ARG A 18 -2.53 -6.42 4.90
C ARG A 18 -2.30 -7.33 3.70
N GLY A 19 -3.19 -8.25 3.50
CA GLY A 19 -3.22 -9.05 2.30
C GLY A 19 -4.35 -8.58 1.41
N TYR A 20 -4.43 -9.18 0.25
CA TYR A 20 -5.56 -8.94 -0.63
C TYR A 20 -6.74 -9.78 -0.17
N ARG A 21 -7.92 -9.18 -0.17
CA ARG A 21 -9.13 -9.90 0.21
C ARG A 21 -9.39 -11.04 -0.77
N LYS A 22 -9.62 -12.23 -0.22
CA LYS A 22 -9.89 -13.42 -1.00
C LYS A 22 -11.05 -13.18 -1.97
N GLY A 23 -10.85 -13.52 -3.24
CA GLY A 23 -11.86 -13.32 -4.27
C GLY A 23 -11.86 -11.93 -4.90
N SER A 24 -11.08 -10.98 -4.40
CA SER A 24 -10.96 -9.66 -4.99
C SER A 24 -10.16 -9.71 -6.29
N TYR A 25 -10.28 -8.65 -7.10
CA TYR A 25 -9.50 -8.53 -8.33
C TYR A 25 -8.00 -8.56 -8.05
N ASN A 26 -7.57 -7.83 -7.03
CA ASN A 26 -6.16 -7.79 -6.66
C ASN A 26 -5.64 -9.17 -6.24
N PHE A 27 -6.46 -9.93 -5.55
CA PHE A 27 -6.10 -11.28 -5.17
C PHE A 27 -5.92 -12.17 -6.39
N LYS A 28 -6.82 -12.08 -7.34
CA LYS A 28 -6.76 -12.87 -8.58
C LYS A 28 -5.50 -12.54 -9.39
N VAL A 29 -5.19 -11.25 -9.53
CA VAL A 29 -3.98 -10.83 -10.25
C VAL A 29 -2.73 -11.31 -9.54
N SER A 30 -2.71 -11.22 -8.21
CA SER A 30 -1.58 -11.68 -7.41
C SER A 30 -1.35 -13.18 -7.59
N GLN A 31 -2.41 -13.97 -7.60
CA GLN A 31 -2.30 -15.41 -7.85
C GLN A 31 -1.77 -15.70 -9.24
N ASN A 32 -2.24 -14.96 -10.23
CA ASN A 32 -1.78 -15.13 -11.62
C ASN A 32 -0.29 -14.81 -11.73
N ILE A 33 0.17 -13.74 -11.08
CA ILE A 33 1.59 -13.39 -11.06
C ILE A 33 2.42 -14.50 -10.45
N ASN A 34 1.97 -15.06 -9.32
CA ASN A 34 2.67 -16.14 -8.66
C ASN A 34 2.77 -17.39 -9.55
N GLU A 35 1.70 -17.72 -10.24
CA GLU A 35 1.69 -18.86 -11.16
C GLU A 35 2.63 -18.65 -12.35
N LEU A 36 2.65 -17.44 -12.92
CA LEU A 36 3.52 -17.10 -14.03
C LEU A 36 4.99 -17.13 -13.61
N GLU A 37 5.28 -16.61 -12.43
CA GLU A 37 6.63 -16.64 -11.88
C GLU A 37 7.12 -18.07 -11.70
N GLU A 38 6.27 -18.93 -11.17
CA GLU A 38 6.58 -20.33 -10.98
C GLU A 38 6.88 -21.04 -12.30
N LYS A 39 6.03 -20.81 -13.29
CA LYS A 39 6.20 -21.39 -14.64
C LYS A 39 7.49 -20.92 -15.29
N LEU A 40 7.79 -19.63 -15.19
CA LEU A 40 9.01 -19.09 -15.77
C LEU A 40 10.25 -19.64 -15.05
N THR A 41 10.19 -19.75 -13.74
CA THR A 41 11.29 -20.31 -12.96
C THR A 41 11.59 -21.74 -13.36
N GLU A 42 10.56 -22.53 -13.65
CA GLU A 42 10.73 -23.91 -14.09
C GLU A 42 11.28 -24.04 -15.51
N ARG A 43 10.90 -23.12 -16.39
CA ARG A 43 11.26 -23.20 -17.82
C ARG A 43 12.59 -22.57 -18.15
N LEU A 44 13.01 -21.58 -17.37
CA LEU A 44 14.29 -20.90 -17.61
C LEU A 44 15.43 -21.67 -16.99
N GLY A 45 16.60 -21.56 -17.61
CA GLY A 45 17.82 -22.18 -17.09
C GLY A 45 19.02 -21.27 -17.27
N GLY A 46 20.11 -21.57 -16.58
CA GLY A 46 21.39 -20.87 -16.72
C GLY A 46 21.26 -19.37 -16.44
N GLU A 47 21.86 -18.59 -17.32
CA GLU A 47 21.90 -17.14 -17.20
C GLU A 47 20.53 -16.49 -17.28
N ASP A 48 19.63 -17.05 -18.08
CA ASP A 48 18.29 -16.51 -18.23
C ASP A 48 17.49 -16.63 -16.94
N LYS A 49 17.64 -17.74 -16.25
CA LYS A 49 16.99 -17.93 -14.96
C LYS A 49 17.53 -16.96 -13.91
N ALA A 50 18.84 -16.79 -13.87
CA ALA A 50 19.48 -15.87 -12.94
C ALA A 50 19.00 -14.44 -13.19
N LEU A 51 18.92 -14.04 -14.44
CA LEU A 51 18.45 -12.71 -14.81
C LEU A 51 16.99 -12.50 -14.40
N PHE A 52 16.16 -13.50 -14.62
CA PHE A 52 14.75 -13.45 -14.21
C PHE A 52 14.60 -13.31 -12.71
N LEU A 53 15.37 -14.09 -11.95
CA LEU A 53 15.30 -14.02 -10.48
C LEU A 53 15.78 -12.66 -9.96
N ASP A 54 16.83 -12.10 -10.58
CA ASP A 54 17.29 -10.76 -10.22
C ASP A 54 16.22 -9.72 -10.49
N PHE A 55 15.52 -9.85 -11.61
CA PHE A 55 14.39 -8.97 -11.93
C PHE A 55 13.28 -9.08 -10.88
N CYS A 56 12.91 -10.30 -10.50
CA CYS A 56 11.89 -10.52 -9.48
C CYS A 56 12.26 -9.89 -8.15
N ASN A 57 13.53 -10.04 -7.75
CA ASN A 57 14.01 -9.46 -6.49
C ASN A 57 14.00 -7.93 -6.52
N ALA A 58 14.47 -7.35 -7.62
CA ALA A 58 14.48 -5.90 -7.77
C ALA A 58 13.06 -5.33 -7.80
N TYR A 59 12.15 -6.02 -8.48
CA TYR A 59 10.77 -5.59 -8.55
C TYR A 59 10.10 -5.68 -7.17
N GLY A 60 10.42 -6.73 -6.41
CA GLY A 60 9.92 -6.88 -5.05
C GLY A 60 10.39 -5.75 -4.14
N GLU A 61 11.65 -5.34 -4.25
CA GLU A 61 12.16 -4.20 -3.51
C GLU A 61 11.42 -2.92 -3.87
N LEU A 62 11.21 -2.68 -5.16
CA LEU A 62 10.48 -1.51 -5.62
C LEU A 62 9.06 -1.50 -5.07
N MET A 63 8.39 -2.63 -5.08
CA MET A 63 7.02 -2.73 -4.57
C MET A 63 6.96 -2.44 -3.07
N GLY A 64 7.95 -2.91 -2.32
CA GLY A 64 8.05 -2.63 -0.89
C GLY A 64 8.25 -1.16 -0.61
N GLU A 65 9.18 -0.53 -1.31
CA GLU A 65 9.46 0.90 -1.16
C GLU A 65 8.26 1.75 -1.60
N THR A 66 7.61 1.37 -2.69
CA THR A 66 6.42 2.07 -3.18
C THR A 66 5.28 1.96 -2.17
N GLY A 67 5.13 0.82 -1.53
CA GLY A 67 4.13 0.62 -0.49
C GLY A 67 4.35 1.56 0.69
N LEU A 68 5.58 1.65 1.17
CA LEU A 68 5.94 2.55 2.26
C LEU A 68 5.68 4.00 1.86
N ASP A 69 6.14 4.40 0.68
CA ASP A 69 5.97 5.76 0.20
C ASP A 69 4.50 6.13 0.10
N SER A 70 3.69 5.25 -0.47
CA SER A 70 2.25 5.47 -0.62
C SER A 70 1.57 5.62 0.74
N PHE A 71 1.96 4.81 1.72
CA PHE A 71 1.42 4.90 3.07
C PHE A 71 1.76 6.25 3.70
N LEU A 72 3.04 6.67 3.62
CA LEU A 72 3.48 7.92 4.20
C LEU A 72 2.78 9.12 3.57
N VAL A 73 2.69 9.14 2.24
CA VAL A 73 2.02 10.22 1.51
C VAL A 73 0.55 10.29 1.88
N GLY A 74 -0.14 9.14 1.89
CA GLY A 74 -1.56 9.11 2.22
C GLY A 74 -1.84 9.55 3.65
N PHE A 75 -1.03 9.08 4.59
CA PHE A 75 -1.19 9.45 5.99
C PHE A 75 -0.98 10.94 6.20
N ARG A 76 0.10 11.48 5.63
CA ARG A 76 0.42 12.90 5.77
C ARG A 76 -0.60 13.78 5.10
N LEU A 77 -1.07 13.38 3.93
CA LEU A 77 -2.10 14.12 3.22
C LEU A 77 -3.38 14.18 4.04
N GLY A 78 -3.81 13.03 4.57
CA GLY A 78 -5.01 12.98 5.40
C GLY A 78 -4.89 13.83 6.65
N ALA A 79 -3.74 13.77 7.33
CA ALA A 79 -3.49 14.58 8.53
C ALA A 79 -3.50 16.07 8.22
N LYS A 80 -2.90 16.46 7.10
CA LYS A 80 -2.90 17.87 6.69
C LYS A 80 -4.28 18.38 6.33
N MET A 81 -5.09 17.54 5.71
CA MET A 81 -6.47 17.91 5.39
C MET A 81 -7.27 18.17 6.65
N ILE A 82 -7.13 17.31 7.65
CA ILE A 82 -7.83 17.48 8.92
C ILE A 82 -7.31 18.72 9.67
N PHE A 83 -5.99 18.90 9.69
CA PHE A 83 -5.38 20.05 10.33
C PHE A 83 -5.90 21.35 9.69
N ASP A 84 -5.92 21.41 8.36
CA ASP A 84 -6.41 22.60 7.66
C ASP A 84 -7.87 22.87 8.00
N THR A 85 -8.69 21.82 8.07
CA THR A 85 -10.11 21.96 8.36
C THR A 85 -10.38 22.60 9.73
N PHE A 86 -9.59 22.23 10.73
CA PHE A 86 -9.85 22.67 12.10
C PHE A 86 -8.95 23.81 12.56
N CYS A 87 -7.85 24.06 11.88
CA CYS A 87 -6.85 25.02 12.33
C CYS A 87 -6.66 26.21 11.39
N SER A 88 -7.24 26.16 10.21
CA SER A 88 -7.14 27.27 9.26
C SER A 88 -8.30 28.23 9.45
N ASP A 89 -8.01 29.51 9.34
CA ASP A 89 -9.04 30.55 9.35
C ASP A 89 -9.67 30.73 7.96
N ASP A 90 -9.01 30.24 6.93
CA ASP A 90 -9.46 30.36 5.56
C ASP A 90 -10.15 29.09 5.10
N ALA A 91 -11.44 29.01 5.29
CA ALA A 91 -12.20 27.88 4.79
C ALA A 91 -12.26 27.90 3.26
N PRO A 92 -11.95 26.80 2.58
CA PRO A 92 -12.01 26.78 1.12
C PRO A 92 -13.42 26.99 0.58
N PHE A 93 -14.43 26.79 1.41
CA PHE A 93 -15.83 26.95 1.01
C PHE A 93 -16.48 28.17 1.64
N GLU A 94 -15.66 29.13 2.00
CA GLU A 94 -16.17 30.33 2.66
C GLU A 94 -17.24 31.04 1.85
N SER A 95 -17.08 31.05 0.53
CA SER A 95 -18.05 31.68 -0.36
C SER A 95 -19.44 31.03 -0.33
N TYR A 96 -19.51 29.77 0.11
CA TYR A 96 -20.79 29.08 0.26
C TYR A 96 -21.44 29.32 1.62
N LEU A 97 -20.64 29.74 2.58
CA LEU A 97 -21.11 29.92 3.95
C LEU A 97 -21.51 31.37 4.23
N LYS A 98 -21.04 32.29 3.41
CA LYS A 98 -21.37 33.70 3.54
C LYS A 98 -22.51 34.06 2.59
N ASP A 99 -23.55 34.54 3.14
CA ASP A 99 -24.69 35.07 2.37
C ASP A 99 -24.73 36.59 2.41
#